data_e7e6bce462b83cb52f7bbfba0b29a197
#
_entry.id   e7e6bce462b83cb52f7bbfba0b29a197
#
_cell.length_a   1.000
_cell.length_b   1.000
_cell.length_c   1.000
_cell.angle_alpha   90.00
_cell.angle_beta   90.00
_cell.angle_gamma   90.00
#
_symmetry.space_group_name_H-M   'P 1'
#
loop_
_entity.id
_entity.type
_entity.pdbx_description
1 polymer ?
#
loop_
_entity_poly.entity_id
_entity_poly.type
_entity_poly.pdbx_seq_one_letter_code
_entity_poly.pdbx_strand_id
1 'polypeptide(L)'
;MKHLLTLCMLALCLCASAKETCPKVIPALQEWKGGSGKLALPAEGSIVIASADEAALKSVADVLAQDLKDLLGWNYTVKTGKPEKNAIYLSLTKPDKQLGEEGYVLAAGRYAGITAPARQGVFWGTRSLLQILYNEKGQLPKGVARDWPQYPNRGFMLDVGRKFFTMDFLRQYVKILSFYKLNEFQIHLNDNGFVQFFDNDWNKTYAAFRLESERFPGLTAKDGSYTKKEFTDLQRLGMEYGVNVIPEIDIPAHSLAFTHYKPEIGSDKYGMDHLDLYKEETYRFVDSLLDEYLSGEEPVFMGPDVHIGTDEYNAKEAEKFRYFTDRYLKYVEKYGKNVRMWGALRWLKGKTPVKADNVTINAWSYDWIDPNASLKDGYKIINTCDTYLYIVPAAGYYRDFLDIRWLYETWRVGKVNSREELPEGTPGLLGGMFAVWNDHCGNGISQQDVHFRTFPAAQVLAEKMWRGKNEAVSFEEFEALCKQMPEAPGINLLGRVQGEVVLPGQKEELSLNGTDSVATSLPEIGYPYAVEFEVNPDQEQNISGILFKGPHSTVYANWENKGNLAFSVTDIHLCFMLPSCLPVSGQRCV
;
A
#
# COMPACT_ATOMS: atom_id res chain seq x y z
N MET A 1 -61.19 42.52 -13.53
CA MET A 1 -59.80 43.00 -13.55
C MET A 1 -59.05 42.82 -12.21
N LYS A 2 -59.58 42.13 -11.19
CA LYS A 2 -58.86 41.86 -9.91
C LYS A 2 -58.35 40.47 -9.78
N HIS A 3 -58.62 39.54 -10.69
CA HIS A 3 -58.15 38.16 -10.63
C HIS A 3 -56.99 37.84 -11.59
N LEU A 4 -56.52 38.80 -12.39
CA LEU A 4 -55.42 38.63 -13.34
C LEU A 4 -54.06 39.09 -12.75
N LEU A 5 -54.07 39.85 -11.63
CA LEU A 5 -52.85 40.32 -10.97
C LEU A 5 -52.33 39.36 -9.93
N THR A 6 -53.13 38.38 -9.50
CA THR A 6 -52.69 37.39 -8.46
C THR A 6 -51.95 36.19 -9.06
N LEU A 7 -52.07 35.96 -10.39
CA LEU A 7 -51.38 34.83 -11.05
C LEU A 7 -49.94 35.18 -11.53
N CYS A 8 -49.61 36.48 -11.66
CA CYS A 8 -48.25 36.88 -12.03
C CYS A 8 -47.27 37.03 -10.85
N MET A 9 -47.73 36.99 -9.59
CA MET A 9 -46.86 37.06 -8.41
C MET A 9 -46.42 35.68 -7.87
N LEU A 10 -46.98 34.58 -8.38
CA LEU A 10 -46.56 33.22 -7.98
C LEU A 10 -45.53 32.57 -8.91
N ALA A 11 -45.10 33.25 -9.98
CA ALA A 11 -44.08 32.75 -10.91
C ALA A 11 -42.66 33.29 -10.66
N LEU A 12 -42.47 34.08 -9.62
CA LEU A 12 -41.13 34.31 -9.03
C LEU A 12 -40.82 33.19 -8.03
N CYS A 13 -40.95 31.92 -8.47
CA CYS A 13 -40.30 30.81 -7.80
C CYS A 13 -38.82 31.10 -7.78
N LEU A 14 -38.36 31.49 -6.62
CA LEU A 14 -36.99 31.39 -6.18
C LEU A 14 -36.38 30.07 -6.68
N CYS A 15 -35.72 30.12 -7.82
CA CYS A 15 -34.69 29.13 -8.12
C CYS A 15 -33.54 29.39 -7.14
N ALA A 16 -33.76 29.10 -5.88
CA ALA A 16 -32.67 28.84 -4.95
C ALA A 16 -31.97 27.59 -5.51
N SER A 17 -30.94 27.79 -6.32
CA SER A 17 -30.11 26.69 -6.77
C SER A 17 -29.67 25.93 -5.53
N ALA A 18 -30.05 24.66 -5.45
CA ALA A 18 -29.61 23.80 -4.36
C ALA A 18 -28.08 23.84 -4.28
N LYS A 19 -27.56 23.92 -3.08
CA LYS A 19 -26.11 23.80 -2.87
C LYS A 19 -25.66 22.37 -3.20
N GLU A 20 -24.53 22.27 -3.88
CA GLU A 20 -23.92 20.95 -4.17
C GLU A 20 -23.55 20.24 -2.87
N THR A 21 -23.84 18.94 -2.83
CA THR A 21 -23.46 18.06 -1.74
C THR A 21 -21.96 17.84 -1.73
N CYS A 22 -21.42 17.40 -0.60
CA CYS A 22 -20.00 17.05 -0.46
C CYS A 22 -19.65 15.91 -1.44
N PRO A 23 -18.64 16.08 -2.30
CA PRO A 23 -18.18 15.00 -3.18
C PRO A 23 -17.71 13.78 -2.37
N LYS A 24 -18.02 12.59 -2.86
CA LYS A 24 -17.57 11.34 -2.24
C LYS A 24 -16.17 10.99 -2.74
N VAL A 25 -15.21 10.94 -1.82
CA VAL A 25 -13.81 10.57 -2.05
C VAL A 25 -13.29 9.75 -0.86
N ILE A 26 -12.19 9.02 -1.04
CA ILE A 26 -11.50 8.27 0.00
C ILE A 26 -10.04 8.75 0.07
N PRO A 27 -9.59 9.31 1.19
CA PRO A 27 -10.33 9.71 2.39
C PRO A 27 -11.32 10.84 2.11
N ALA A 28 -12.44 10.84 2.84
CA ALA A 28 -13.45 11.89 2.73
C ALA A 28 -12.90 13.25 3.19
N LEU A 29 -13.41 14.31 2.58
CA LEU A 29 -12.99 15.68 2.87
C LEU A 29 -13.33 16.10 4.31
N GLN A 30 -12.43 16.84 4.96
CA GLN A 30 -12.66 17.36 6.33
C GLN A 30 -13.79 18.40 6.35
N GLU A 31 -13.74 19.37 5.43
CA GLU A 31 -14.71 20.46 5.33
C GLU A 31 -15.18 20.64 3.90
N TRP A 32 -16.47 20.89 3.72
CA TRP A 32 -17.06 21.21 2.43
C TRP A 32 -18.08 22.35 2.54
N LYS A 33 -17.91 23.35 1.70
CA LYS A 33 -18.90 24.42 1.52
C LYS A 33 -19.40 24.41 0.07
N GLY A 34 -20.56 23.77 -0.16
CA GLY A 34 -21.16 23.66 -1.48
C GLY A 34 -21.56 25.01 -2.08
N GLY A 35 -21.29 25.18 -3.37
CA GLY A 35 -21.79 26.23 -4.23
C GLY A 35 -23.03 25.76 -5.02
N SER A 36 -23.34 26.44 -6.12
CA SER A 36 -24.47 26.09 -6.99
C SER A 36 -23.99 25.66 -8.37
N GLY A 37 -24.40 24.45 -8.79
CA GLY A 37 -24.09 23.88 -10.09
C GLY A 37 -22.68 23.31 -10.19
N LYS A 38 -22.37 22.71 -11.33
CA LYS A 38 -21.10 21.98 -11.57
C LYS A 38 -20.20 22.75 -12.53
N LEU A 39 -18.90 22.52 -12.42
CA LEU A 39 -17.87 22.93 -13.36
C LEU A 39 -17.54 21.72 -14.24
N ALA A 40 -17.86 21.80 -15.53
CA ALA A 40 -17.43 20.79 -16.49
C ALA A 40 -15.99 21.08 -16.92
N LEU A 41 -15.08 20.20 -16.64
CA LEU A 41 -13.72 20.23 -17.18
C LEU A 41 -13.70 19.48 -18.52
N PRO A 42 -13.06 20.04 -19.56
CA PRO A 42 -12.98 19.37 -20.86
C PRO A 42 -11.99 18.20 -20.83
N ALA A 43 -12.17 17.23 -21.74
CA ALA A 43 -11.21 16.13 -21.89
C ALA A 43 -9.83 16.59 -22.43
N GLU A 44 -9.77 17.73 -23.08
CA GLU A 44 -8.53 18.41 -23.48
C GLU A 44 -8.48 19.77 -22.79
N GLY A 45 -7.40 20.01 -22.03
CA GLY A 45 -7.35 21.21 -21.20
C GLY A 45 -5.94 21.62 -20.80
N SER A 46 -5.87 22.47 -19.78
CA SER A 46 -4.60 22.94 -19.24
C SER A 46 -4.54 22.84 -17.71
N ILE A 47 -3.37 22.46 -17.22
CA ILE A 47 -2.95 22.64 -15.84
C ILE A 47 -2.07 23.87 -15.80
N VAL A 48 -2.52 24.90 -15.09
CA VAL A 48 -1.82 26.18 -14.99
C VAL A 48 -1.18 26.30 -13.61
N ILE A 49 0.11 26.46 -13.57
CA ILE A 49 0.85 26.70 -12.34
C ILE A 49 1.03 28.21 -12.16
N ALA A 50 0.83 28.73 -10.95
CA ALA A 50 1.18 30.11 -10.64
C ALA A 50 2.66 30.36 -10.95
N SER A 51 2.98 31.43 -11.68
CA SER A 51 4.34 31.65 -12.19
C SER A 51 5.43 31.67 -11.11
N ALA A 52 5.08 32.11 -9.88
CA ALA A 52 6.01 32.11 -8.75
C ALA A 52 6.30 30.71 -8.19
N ASP A 53 5.44 29.73 -8.49
CA ASP A 53 5.45 28.40 -7.88
C ASP A 53 5.91 27.29 -8.85
N GLU A 54 6.35 27.67 -10.05
CA GLU A 54 6.70 26.73 -11.13
C GLU A 54 7.71 25.69 -10.68
N ALA A 55 8.81 26.09 -10.08
CA ALA A 55 9.87 25.19 -9.64
C ALA A 55 9.40 24.15 -8.63
N ALA A 56 8.48 24.54 -7.73
CA ALA A 56 7.96 23.66 -6.70
C ALA A 56 6.84 22.72 -7.20
N LEU A 57 6.04 23.16 -8.18
CA LEU A 57 4.81 22.47 -8.57
C LEU A 57 4.85 21.81 -9.95
N LYS A 58 5.94 22.00 -10.73
CA LYS A 58 6.05 21.40 -12.08
C LYS A 58 5.87 19.89 -12.06
N SER A 59 6.58 19.17 -11.17
CA SER A 59 6.44 17.72 -11.04
C SER A 59 5.03 17.29 -10.60
N VAL A 60 4.39 18.05 -9.72
CA VAL A 60 3.00 17.79 -9.30
C VAL A 60 2.03 17.92 -10.49
N ALA A 61 2.24 18.94 -11.33
CA ALA A 61 1.42 19.15 -12.51
C ALA A 61 1.64 18.09 -13.58
N ASP A 62 2.88 17.64 -13.77
CA ASP A 62 3.23 16.58 -14.73
C ASP A 62 2.62 15.24 -14.31
N VAL A 63 2.72 14.86 -13.03
CA VAL A 63 2.05 13.67 -12.48
C VAL A 63 0.54 13.78 -12.63
N LEU A 64 -0.07 14.93 -12.33
CA LEU A 64 -1.50 15.12 -12.51
C LEU A 64 -1.93 14.97 -13.99
N ALA A 65 -1.16 15.50 -14.93
CA ALA A 65 -1.45 15.36 -16.37
C ALA A 65 -1.42 13.90 -16.81
N GLN A 66 -0.41 13.15 -16.34
CA GLN A 66 -0.32 11.72 -16.64
C GLN A 66 -1.48 10.93 -15.98
N ASP A 67 -1.81 11.22 -14.72
CA ASP A 67 -2.89 10.55 -14.00
C ASP A 67 -4.27 10.83 -14.60
N LEU A 68 -4.51 12.05 -15.11
CA LEU A 68 -5.72 12.37 -15.86
C LEU A 68 -5.84 11.54 -17.14
N LYS A 69 -4.72 11.33 -17.83
CA LYS A 69 -4.67 10.47 -19.01
C LYS A 69 -4.94 9.02 -18.66
N ASP A 70 -4.27 8.50 -17.64
CA ASP A 70 -4.35 7.09 -17.25
C ASP A 70 -5.71 6.73 -16.63
N LEU A 71 -6.35 7.67 -15.92
CA LEU A 71 -7.62 7.44 -15.23
C LEU A 71 -8.86 7.73 -16.10
N LEU A 72 -8.81 8.81 -16.89
CA LEU A 72 -9.96 9.33 -17.61
C LEU A 72 -9.79 9.40 -19.13
N GLY A 73 -8.59 9.09 -19.64
CA GLY A 73 -8.25 9.26 -21.06
C GLY A 73 -8.10 10.75 -21.48
N TRP A 74 -7.90 11.64 -20.53
CA TRP A 74 -7.86 13.09 -20.78
C TRP A 74 -6.45 13.59 -21.07
N ASN A 75 -6.33 14.55 -21.98
CA ASN A 75 -5.06 15.14 -22.37
C ASN A 75 -4.95 16.59 -21.85
N TYR A 76 -4.05 16.82 -20.90
CA TYR A 76 -3.82 18.14 -20.31
C TYR A 76 -2.38 18.61 -20.54
N THR A 77 -2.24 19.86 -20.99
CA THR A 77 -0.94 20.51 -21.14
C THR A 77 -0.59 21.31 -19.89
N VAL A 78 0.66 21.22 -19.44
CA VAL A 78 1.17 21.97 -18.29
C VAL A 78 1.77 23.27 -18.75
N LYS A 79 1.39 24.39 -18.12
CA LYS A 79 1.91 25.74 -18.40
C LYS A 79 1.91 26.61 -17.15
N THR A 80 2.60 27.71 -17.17
CA THR A 80 2.59 28.72 -16.10
C THR A 80 1.75 29.94 -16.47
N GLY A 81 1.18 30.61 -15.48
CA GLY A 81 0.42 31.82 -15.73
C GLY A 81 -0.67 32.10 -14.69
N LYS A 82 -1.69 32.84 -15.14
CA LYS A 82 -2.89 33.14 -14.34
C LYS A 82 -3.97 32.08 -14.56
N PRO A 83 -4.88 31.89 -13.59
CA PRO A 83 -5.95 30.91 -13.72
C PRO A 83 -6.87 31.21 -14.92
N GLU A 84 -7.16 30.19 -15.70
CA GLU A 84 -7.99 30.25 -16.89
C GLU A 84 -9.36 29.58 -16.65
N LYS A 85 -10.37 29.98 -17.45
CA LYS A 85 -11.69 29.35 -17.38
C LYS A 85 -11.59 27.86 -17.78
N ASN A 86 -12.24 26.99 -16.99
CA ASN A 86 -12.28 25.53 -17.20
C ASN A 86 -10.88 24.84 -17.18
N ALA A 87 -9.88 25.49 -16.62
CA ALA A 87 -8.55 24.90 -16.37
C ALA A 87 -8.44 24.36 -14.94
N ILE A 88 -7.37 23.59 -14.69
CA ILE A 88 -6.91 23.25 -13.35
C ILE A 88 -5.81 24.26 -13.00
N TYR A 89 -5.89 24.87 -11.81
CA TYR A 89 -4.93 25.87 -11.36
C TYR A 89 -4.25 25.43 -10.06
N LEU A 90 -2.93 25.44 -10.03
CA LEU A 90 -2.10 25.04 -8.89
C LEU A 90 -1.30 26.22 -8.37
N SER A 91 -1.34 26.46 -7.05
CA SER A 91 -0.52 27.49 -6.43
C SER A 91 -0.20 27.23 -4.97
N LEU A 92 0.86 27.83 -4.46
CA LEU A 92 1.20 27.86 -3.05
C LEU A 92 0.57 29.06 -2.35
N THR A 93 0.35 28.92 -1.06
CA THR A 93 -0.19 29.97 -0.20
C THR A 93 0.77 30.26 0.96
N LYS A 94 0.43 31.27 1.76
CA LYS A 94 1.10 31.48 3.04
C LYS A 94 0.85 30.32 3.99
N PRO A 95 1.74 30.08 4.98
CA PRO A 95 1.53 29.08 6.01
C PRO A 95 0.15 29.21 6.69
N ASP A 96 -0.51 28.08 6.87
CA ASP A 96 -1.77 27.93 7.60
C ASP A 96 -1.59 26.83 8.65
N LYS A 97 -1.84 27.16 9.92
CA LYS A 97 -1.57 26.25 11.03
C LYS A 97 -2.41 24.96 10.96
N GLN A 98 -3.65 25.05 10.47
CA GLN A 98 -4.54 23.88 10.37
C GLN A 98 -4.18 23.00 9.19
N LEU A 99 -3.83 23.60 8.05
CA LEU A 99 -3.44 22.85 6.86
C LEU A 99 -2.06 22.21 7.00
N GLY A 100 -1.14 22.88 7.73
CA GLY A 100 0.24 22.41 7.85
C GLY A 100 0.90 22.25 6.46
N GLU A 101 1.69 21.20 6.30
CA GLU A 101 2.39 20.91 5.04
C GLU A 101 1.57 20.03 4.09
N GLU A 102 0.61 19.27 4.62
CA GLU A 102 -0.14 18.27 3.84
C GLU A 102 -1.58 18.72 3.50
N GLY A 103 -2.13 19.70 4.21
CA GLY A 103 -3.49 20.18 3.94
C GLY A 103 -3.56 21.12 2.74
N TYR A 104 -4.75 21.24 2.17
CA TYR A 104 -5.03 22.02 0.97
C TYR A 104 -6.42 22.60 0.96
N VAL A 105 -6.64 23.52 0.02
CA VAL A 105 -7.96 24.02 -0.37
C VAL A 105 -8.19 23.64 -1.83
N LEU A 106 -9.30 22.96 -2.11
CA LEU A 106 -9.81 22.68 -3.46
C LEU A 106 -11.07 23.51 -3.70
N ALA A 107 -11.00 24.44 -4.62
CA ALA A 107 -12.10 25.33 -4.96
C ALA A 107 -12.54 25.12 -6.41
N ALA A 108 -13.82 24.84 -6.61
CA ALA A 108 -14.44 24.74 -7.93
C ALA A 108 -15.37 25.93 -8.20
N GLY A 109 -15.08 26.67 -9.25
CA GLY A 109 -15.85 27.85 -9.63
C GLY A 109 -15.79 28.10 -11.14
N ARG A 110 -15.03 29.11 -11.55
CA ARG A 110 -14.69 29.37 -12.96
C ARG A 110 -13.62 28.38 -13.47
N TYR A 111 -12.81 27.88 -12.59
CA TYR A 111 -11.75 26.89 -12.79
C TYR A 111 -11.67 25.99 -11.56
N ALA A 112 -10.94 24.89 -11.64
CA ALA A 112 -10.62 24.05 -10.50
C ALA A 112 -9.29 24.50 -9.89
N GLY A 113 -9.31 25.16 -8.73
CA GLY A 113 -8.13 25.67 -8.05
C GLY A 113 -7.70 24.77 -6.89
N ILE A 114 -6.44 24.37 -6.84
CA ILE A 114 -5.83 23.69 -5.70
C ILE A 114 -4.74 24.59 -5.14
N THR A 115 -4.87 24.92 -3.87
CA THR A 115 -3.91 25.79 -3.17
C THR A 115 -3.53 25.17 -1.82
N ALA A 116 -2.28 25.30 -1.43
CA ALA A 116 -1.77 24.77 -0.17
C ALA A 116 -0.56 25.54 0.34
N PRO A 117 -0.22 25.45 1.63
CA PRO A 117 1.01 26.04 2.17
C PRO A 117 2.28 25.40 1.62
N ALA A 118 2.24 24.12 1.24
CA ALA A 118 3.39 23.39 0.74
C ALA A 118 3.04 22.50 -0.48
N ARG A 119 4.09 22.08 -1.20
CA ARG A 119 3.99 21.18 -2.37
C ARG A 119 3.14 19.94 -2.08
N GLN A 120 3.36 19.32 -0.90
CA GLN A 120 2.68 18.08 -0.53
C GLN A 120 1.16 18.26 -0.44
N GLY A 121 0.70 19.37 0.13
CA GLY A 121 -0.73 19.68 0.20
C GLY A 121 -1.35 19.87 -1.19
N VAL A 122 -0.66 20.58 -2.11
CA VAL A 122 -1.13 20.70 -3.51
C VAL A 122 -1.24 19.31 -4.14
N PHE A 123 -0.25 18.45 -3.92
CA PHE A 123 -0.25 17.08 -4.44
C PHE A 123 -1.46 16.28 -3.92
N TRP A 124 -1.76 16.31 -2.60
CA TRP A 124 -2.95 15.64 -2.04
C TRP A 124 -4.26 16.20 -2.58
N GLY A 125 -4.32 17.49 -2.84
CA GLY A 125 -5.47 18.11 -3.49
C GLY A 125 -5.72 17.56 -4.89
N THR A 126 -4.67 17.19 -5.65
CA THR A 126 -4.80 16.52 -6.94
C THR A 126 -5.41 15.13 -6.82
N ARG A 127 -5.10 14.38 -5.76
CA ARG A 127 -5.69 13.04 -5.51
C ARG A 127 -7.20 13.15 -5.29
N SER A 128 -7.65 14.11 -4.49
CA SER A 128 -9.08 14.37 -4.32
C SER A 128 -9.75 14.82 -5.61
N LEU A 129 -9.12 15.72 -6.37
CA LEU A 129 -9.66 16.17 -7.67
C LEU A 129 -9.86 14.98 -8.63
N LEU A 130 -8.87 14.10 -8.77
CA LEU A 130 -8.96 12.90 -9.63
C LEU A 130 -10.12 11.99 -9.22
N GLN A 131 -10.27 11.71 -7.92
CA GLN A 131 -11.36 10.88 -7.42
C GLN A 131 -12.73 11.53 -7.67
N ILE A 132 -12.87 12.84 -7.47
CA ILE A 132 -14.12 13.55 -7.77
C ILE A 132 -14.44 13.47 -9.26
N LEU A 133 -13.46 13.75 -10.12
CA LEU A 133 -13.68 13.72 -11.58
C LEU A 133 -14.06 12.30 -12.06
N TYR A 134 -13.49 11.27 -11.47
CA TYR A 134 -13.85 9.88 -11.76
C TYR A 134 -15.32 9.59 -11.35
N ASN A 135 -15.67 9.86 -10.10
CA ASN A 135 -17.01 9.58 -9.56
C ASN A 135 -18.11 10.40 -10.21
N GLU A 136 -17.83 11.67 -10.51
CA GLU A 136 -18.76 12.63 -11.09
C GLU A 136 -18.67 12.73 -12.63
N LYS A 137 -17.98 11.79 -13.27
CA LYS A 137 -17.85 11.71 -14.74
C LYS A 137 -17.40 13.03 -15.37
N GLY A 138 -16.37 13.64 -14.80
CA GLY A 138 -15.81 14.91 -15.27
C GLY A 138 -16.55 16.16 -14.82
N GLN A 139 -17.62 16.06 -14.05
CA GLN A 139 -18.43 17.16 -13.54
C GLN A 139 -18.02 17.50 -12.10
N LEU A 140 -17.18 18.52 -11.91
CA LEU A 140 -16.75 18.93 -10.56
C LEU A 140 -17.84 19.76 -9.86
N PRO A 141 -18.42 19.32 -8.73
CA PRO A 141 -19.37 20.12 -7.95
C PRO A 141 -18.74 21.45 -7.54
N LYS A 142 -19.43 22.57 -7.77
CA LYS A 142 -18.93 23.88 -7.33
C LYS A 142 -18.99 24.02 -5.84
N GLY A 143 -17.93 24.55 -5.26
CA GLY A 143 -17.78 24.70 -3.84
C GLY A 143 -16.32 24.82 -3.43
N VAL A 144 -16.09 24.77 -2.13
CA VAL A 144 -14.76 24.84 -1.54
C VAL A 144 -14.61 23.73 -0.50
N ALA A 145 -13.63 22.87 -0.72
CA ALA A 145 -13.13 21.94 0.27
C ALA A 145 -11.92 22.53 0.98
N ARG A 146 -11.83 22.35 2.29
CA ARG A 146 -10.63 22.58 3.08
C ARG A 146 -10.30 21.27 3.78
N ASP A 147 -9.13 20.70 3.52
CA ASP A 147 -8.84 19.30 3.84
C ASP A 147 -7.40 19.12 4.34
N TRP A 148 -7.23 18.28 5.36
CA TRP A 148 -5.93 18.02 6.01
C TRP A 148 -5.94 16.66 6.72
N PRO A 149 -4.76 16.00 6.88
CA PRO A 149 -4.70 14.76 7.65
C PRO A 149 -4.74 15.02 9.16
N GLN A 150 -5.40 14.11 9.89
CA GLN A 150 -5.38 14.11 11.35
C GLN A 150 -4.04 13.57 11.90
N TYR A 151 -3.44 12.61 11.18
CA TYR A 151 -2.17 11.99 11.56
C TYR A 151 -1.12 12.15 10.46
N PRO A 152 0.12 12.54 10.81
CA PRO A 152 1.18 12.77 9.83
C PRO A 152 1.69 11.49 9.18
N ASN A 153 1.65 10.33 9.87
CA ASN A 153 2.13 9.06 9.33
C ASN A 153 0.96 8.12 9.04
N ARG A 154 0.87 7.65 7.82
CA ARG A 154 -0.20 6.79 7.30
C ARG A 154 0.44 5.74 6.42
N GLY A 155 0.73 4.56 7.02
CA GLY A 155 1.69 3.63 6.45
C GLY A 155 1.12 2.25 6.08
N PHE A 156 1.89 1.60 5.22
CA PHE A 156 1.82 0.20 4.87
C PHE A 156 3.21 -0.42 4.91
N MET A 157 3.35 -1.61 5.51
CA MET A 157 4.56 -2.41 5.50
C MET A 157 4.34 -3.70 4.73
N LEU A 158 5.31 -4.08 3.91
CA LEU A 158 5.30 -5.32 3.14
C LEU A 158 6.56 -6.14 3.41
N ASP A 159 6.37 -7.37 3.87
CA ASP A 159 7.43 -8.37 3.98
C ASP A 159 7.76 -8.92 2.58
N VAL A 160 8.85 -8.41 2.02
CA VAL A 160 9.41 -8.92 0.76
C VAL A 160 10.52 -9.96 1.03
N GLY A 161 10.98 -10.08 2.27
CA GLY A 161 11.97 -11.05 2.70
C GLY A 161 11.49 -12.48 2.52
N ARG A 162 10.36 -12.84 3.14
CA ARG A 162 9.81 -14.21 3.08
C ARG A 162 9.12 -14.53 1.76
N LYS A 163 8.68 -13.51 1.01
CA LYS A 163 8.08 -13.66 -0.32
C LYS A 163 8.59 -12.56 -1.25
N PHE A 164 9.13 -12.94 -2.40
CA PHE A 164 9.51 -11.96 -3.42
C PHE A 164 8.29 -11.30 -4.08
N PHE A 165 8.36 -9.98 -4.22
CA PHE A 165 7.42 -9.16 -5.01
C PHE A 165 8.18 -8.47 -6.12
N THR A 166 7.63 -8.44 -7.33
CA THR A 166 8.29 -7.78 -8.46
C THR A 166 8.43 -6.28 -8.21
N MET A 167 9.45 -5.67 -8.78
CA MET A 167 9.65 -4.22 -8.69
C MET A 167 8.46 -3.44 -9.28
N ASP A 168 7.80 -3.98 -10.31
CA ASP A 168 6.59 -3.37 -10.88
C ASP A 168 5.42 -3.37 -9.90
N PHE A 169 5.25 -4.44 -9.12
CA PHE A 169 4.26 -4.46 -8.05
C PHE A 169 4.53 -3.39 -6.99
N LEU A 170 5.79 -3.23 -6.56
CA LEU A 170 6.16 -2.20 -5.59
C LEU A 170 5.91 -0.78 -6.14
N ARG A 171 6.23 -0.54 -7.40
CA ARG A 171 5.92 0.76 -8.07
C ARG A 171 4.42 1.03 -8.14
N GLN A 172 3.62 0.00 -8.45
CA GLN A 172 2.16 0.12 -8.45
C GLN A 172 1.64 0.43 -7.04
N TYR A 173 2.21 -0.20 -6.00
CA TYR A 173 1.82 0.08 -4.62
C TYR A 173 2.15 1.51 -4.18
N VAL A 174 3.28 2.08 -4.58
CA VAL A 174 3.55 3.52 -4.36
C VAL A 174 2.40 4.38 -4.92
N LYS A 175 1.93 4.10 -6.12
CA LYS A 175 0.83 4.85 -6.75
C LYS A 175 -0.52 4.60 -6.05
N ILE A 176 -0.81 3.36 -5.65
CA ILE A 176 -2.03 3.00 -4.91
C ILE A 176 -2.08 3.73 -3.57
N LEU A 177 -1.02 3.64 -2.77
CA LEU A 177 -0.91 4.33 -1.49
C LEU A 177 -1.09 5.84 -1.66
N SER A 178 -0.41 6.43 -2.62
CA SER A 178 -0.50 7.84 -2.99
C SER A 178 -1.93 8.26 -3.34
N PHE A 179 -2.64 7.47 -4.15
CA PHE A 179 -4.00 7.80 -4.60
C PHE A 179 -4.99 7.90 -3.44
N TYR A 180 -4.77 7.11 -2.38
CA TYR A 180 -5.54 7.14 -1.13
C TYR A 180 -4.87 7.98 -0.02
N LYS A 181 -3.86 8.80 -0.34
CA LYS A 181 -3.16 9.70 0.60
C LYS A 181 -2.49 8.97 1.77
N LEU A 182 -2.12 7.71 1.61
CA LEU A 182 -1.16 7.04 2.45
C LEU A 182 0.24 7.51 2.04
N ASN A 183 1.11 7.81 3.01
CA ASN A 183 2.38 8.49 2.75
C ASN A 183 3.62 7.73 3.18
N GLU A 184 3.48 6.48 3.62
CA GLU A 184 4.61 5.63 4.02
C GLU A 184 4.48 4.22 3.45
N PHE A 185 5.58 3.71 2.90
CA PHE A 185 5.70 2.35 2.41
C PHE A 185 6.99 1.72 2.96
N GLN A 186 6.89 0.94 4.03
CA GLN A 186 8.01 0.23 4.63
C GLN A 186 8.23 -1.09 3.89
N ILE A 187 9.46 -1.35 3.48
CA ILE A 187 9.88 -2.54 2.76
C ILE A 187 10.80 -3.36 3.67
N HIS A 188 10.28 -4.48 4.16
CA HIS A 188 11.00 -5.40 5.02
C HIS A 188 11.87 -6.34 4.16
N LEU A 189 13.19 -6.02 4.06
CA LEU A 189 14.09 -6.55 3.04
C LEU A 189 14.65 -7.93 3.34
N ASN A 190 14.68 -8.35 4.61
CA ASN A 190 15.20 -9.65 5.01
C ASN A 190 14.33 -10.31 6.06
N ASP A 191 14.18 -11.61 5.93
CA ASP A 191 13.57 -12.47 6.94
C ASP A 191 13.79 -13.95 6.61
N ASN A 192 13.22 -14.82 7.46
CA ASN A 192 13.30 -16.28 7.33
C ASN A 192 11.99 -16.97 7.71
N GLY A 193 11.86 -18.20 7.26
CA GLY A 193 10.78 -19.08 7.68
C GLY A 193 10.98 -19.62 9.09
N PHE A 194 9.94 -20.22 9.65
CA PHE A 194 9.99 -20.90 10.94
C PHE A 194 10.63 -22.27 10.78
N VAL A 195 11.70 -22.53 11.52
CA VAL A 195 12.52 -23.73 11.40
C VAL A 195 11.73 -25.05 11.50
N GLN A 196 10.62 -25.07 12.28
CA GLN A 196 9.75 -26.23 12.40
C GLN A 196 9.07 -26.65 11.09
N PHE A 197 8.94 -25.77 10.11
CA PHE A 197 8.39 -26.08 8.78
C PHE A 197 9.47 -26.61 7.82
N PHE A 198 10.73 -26.66 8.26
CA PHE A 198 11.88 -27.07 7.48
C PHE A 198 12.67 -28.19 8.19
N ASP A 199 11.98 -29.22 8.67
CA ASP A 199 12.54 -30.39 9.39
C ASP A 199 13.31 -30.02 10.68
N ASN A 200 13.11 -28.87 11.28
CA ASN A 200 13.89 -28.28 12.36
C ASN A 200 15.40 -28.16 12.03
N ASP A 201 15.70 -27.89 10.77
CA ASP A 201 17.06 -27.73 10.26
C ASP A 201 17.26 -26.29 9.73
N TRP A 202 18.08 -25.51 10.42
CA TRP A 202 18.39 -24.15 10.01
C TRP A 202 19.02 -24.07 8.62
N ASN A 203 19.76 -25.06 8.17
CA ASN A 203 20.36 -25.07 6.83
C ASN A 203 19.31 -25.27 5.71
N LYS A 204 18.17 -25.87 6.04
CA LYS A 204 17.04 -26.05 5.13
C LYS A 204 16.03 -24.92 5.21
N THR A 205 16.05 -24.18 6.32
CA THR A 205 15.09 -23.09 6.57
C THR A 205 15.26 -22.00 5.53
N TYR A 206 14.15 -21.63 4.90
CA TYR A 206 14.15 -20.55 3.93
C TYR A 206 14.57 -19.24 4.58
N ALA A 207 15.44 -18.48 3.90
CA ALA A 207 15.84 -17.13 4.31
C ALA A 207 16.23 -16.31 3.08
N ALA A 208 15.93 -15.03 3.10
CA ALA A 208 16.28 -14.14 2.01
C ALA A 208 16.64 -12.73 2.49
N PHE A 209 17.59 -12.12 1.80
CA PHE A 209 17.85 -10.69 1.78
C PHE A 209 17.70 -10.20 0.35
N ARG A 210 16.82 -9.22 0.14
CA ARG A 210 16.33 -8.86 -1.20
C ARG A 210 17.11 -7.77 -1.93
N LEU A 211 18.03 -7.07 -1.26
CA LEU A 211 18.76 -5.98 -1.90
C LEU A 211 20.14 -6.43 -2.35
N GLU A 212 20.52 -6.04 -3.57
CA GLU A 212 21.85 -6.27 -4.13
C GLU A 212 22.95 -5.75 -3.20
N SER A 213 23.98 -6.57 -2.97
CA SER A 213 25.17 -6.21 -2.21
C SER A 213 26.43 -6.47 -3.03
N GLU A 214 27.25 -5.46 -3.18
CA GLU A 214 28.59 -5.56 -3.79
C GLU A 214 29.65 -5.95 -2.75
N ARG A 215 29.45 -5.51 -1.49
CA ARG A 215 30.38 -5.86 -0.39
C ARG A 215 30.28 -7.31 0.03
N PHE A 216 29.11 -7.92 -0.18
CA PHE A 216 28.84 -9.31 0.19
C PHE A 216 28.30 -10.11 -1.01
N PRO A 217 29.14 -10.40 -2.03
CA PRO A 217 28.73 -11.14 -3.22
C PRO A 217 28.15 -12.51 -2.85
N GLY A 218 26.93 -12.79 -3.28
CA GLY A 218 26.21 -14.04 -2.98
C GLY A 218 25.30 -13.98 -1.75
N LEU A 219 25.25 -12.87 -1.01
CA LEU A 219 24.28 -12.65 0.07
C LEU A 219 22.86 -12.50 -0.45
N THR A 220 22.70 -11.83 -1.59
CA THR A 220 21.40 -11.52 -2.17
C THR A 220 20.65 -12.79 -2.59
N ALA A 221 19.36 -12.83 -2.30
CA ALA A 221 18.48 -13.97 -2.60
C ALA A 221 18.44 -14.29 -4.10
N LYS A 222 18.40 -15.59 -4.45
CA LYS A 222 18.44 -16.08 -5.84
C LYS A 222 17.06 -16.25 -6.46
N ASP A 223 16.03 -16.36 -5.66
CA ASP A 223 14.63 -16.52 -6.08
C ASP A 223 13.93 -15.20 -6.39
N GLY A 224 14.67 -14.10 -6.33
CA GLY A 224 14.25 -12.74 -6.65
C GLY A 224 14.89 -11.71 -5.73
N SER A 225 15.28 -10.58 -6.32
CA SER A 225 15.96 -9.51 -5.62
C SER A 225 15.83 -8.18 -6.37
N TYR A 226 16.25 -7.11 -5.75
CA TYR A 226 16.26 -5.77 -6.30
C TYR A 226 17.70 -5.28 -6.45
N THR A 227 18.02 -4.71 -7.60
CA THR A 227 19.27 -3.98 -7.77
C THR A 227 19.24 -2.70 -6.93
N LYS A 228 20.41 -2.19 -6.56
CA LYS A 228 20.52 -0.90 -5.89
C LYS A 228 19.84 0.23 -6.69
N LYS A 229 20.00 0.18 -8.02
CA LYS A 229 19.36 1.16 -8.92
C LYS A 229 17.83 1.08 -8.88
N GLU A 230 17.26 -0.12 -8.97
CA GLU A 230 15.79 -0.29 -8.92
C GLU A 230 15.21 0.21 -7.60
N PHE A 231 15.90 -0.07 -6.47
CA PHE A 231 15.45 0.39 -5.17
C PHE A 231 15.57 1.91 -5.01
N THR A 232 16.65 2.50 -5.53
CA THR A 232 16.82 3.96 -5.59
C THR A 232 15.74 4.62 -6.44
N ASP A 233 15.44 4.05 -7.62
CA ASP A 233 14.38 4.55 -8.50
C ASP A 233 12.98 4.41 -7.86
N LEU A 234 12.74 3.35 -7.07
CA LEU A 234 11.49 3.19 -6.30
C LEU A 234 11.34 4.32 -5.25
N GLN A 235 12.41 4.66 -4.55
CA GLN A 235 12.38 5.78 -3.58
C GLN A 235 12.15 7.12 -4.28
N ARG A 236 12.77 7.36 -5.44
CA ARG A 236 12.52 8.58 -6.25
C ARG A 236 11.05 8.66 -6.68
N LEU A 237 10.49 7.53 -7.16
CA LEU A 237 9.05 7.45 -7.48
C LEU A 237 8.21 7.77 -6.24
N GLY A 238 8.57 7.22 -5.08
CA GLY A 238 7.89 7.53 -3.81
C GLY A 238 7.90 9.03 -3.51
N MET A 239 9.05 9.70 -3.61
CA MET A 239 9.17 11.15 -3.38
C MET A 239 8.32 11.96 -4.38
N GLU A 240 8.23 11.52 -5.62
CA GLU A 240 7.40 12.16 -6.65
C GLU A 240 5.91 12.04 -6.32
N TYR A 241 5.48 10.87 -5.85
CA TYR A 241 4.09 10.54 -5.49
C TYR A 241 3.75 10.83 -4.01
N GLY A 242 4.64 11.47 -3.26
CA GLY A 242 4.41 11.86 -1.87
C GLY A 242 4.42 10.70 -0.87
N VAL A 243 5.05 9.57 -1.23
CA VAL A 243 5.18 8.37 -0.41
C VAL A 243 6.63 8.18 0.00
N ASN A 244 6.91 8.17 1.29
CA ASN A 244 8.22 7.83 1.83
C ASN A 244 8.41 6.31 1.79
N VAL A 245 9.30 5.82 0.92
CA VAL A 245 9.69 4.41 0.86
C VAL A 245 10.78 4.17 1.89
N ILE A 246 10.47 3.39 2.92
CA ILE A 246 11.32 3.17 4.09
C ILE A 246 11.97 1.80 3.96
N PRO A 247 13.29 1.71 3.74
CA PRO A 247 14.01 0.44 3.78
C PRO A 247 14.10 -0.08 5.21
N GLU A 248 13.87 -1.37 5.38
CA GLU A 248 14.09 -2.07 6.63
C GLU A 248 15.11 -3.19 6.45
N ILE A 249 16.15 -3.19 7.30
CA ILE A 249 17.05 -4.33 7.52
C ILE A 249 16.83 -4.79 8.94
N ASP A 250 16.19 -5.92 9.11
CA ASP A 250 15.85 -6.45 10.43
C ASP A 250 17.00 -7.23 11.04
N ILE A 251 17.46 -6.73 12.16
CA ILE A 251 18.57 -7.22 12.99
C ILE A 251 18.31 -6.89 14.46
N PRO A 252 18.76 -7.69 15.45
CA PRO A 252 19.64 -8.87 15.34
C PRO A 252 18.93 -10.22 15.28
N ALA A 253 17.59 -10.29 15.39
CA ALA A 253 16.82 -11.47 15.02
C ALA A 253 16.45 -11.42 13.52
N HIS A 254 15.65 -12.36 13.02
CA HIS A 254 15.26 -12.42 11.59
C HIS A 254 16.43 -12.40 10.61
N SER A 255 17.60 -12.84 11.09
CA SER A 255 18.90 -12.65 10.45
C SER A 255 19.47 -13.89 9.77
N LEU A 256 18.63 -14.93 9.53
CA LEU A 256 19.10 -16.21 8.97
C LEU A 256 19.76 -16.04 7.59
N ALA A 257 19.31 -15.12 6.76
CA ALA A 257 19.95 -14.83 5.48
C ALA A 257 21.42 -14.40 5.65
N PHE A 258 21.70 -13.62 6.68
CA PHE A 258 23.05 -13.15 7.02
C PHE A 258 23.91 -14.28 7.61
N THR A 259 23.32 -15.12 8.45
CA THR A 259 24.03 -16.24 9.06
C THR A 259 24.20 -17.43 8.12
N HIS A 260 23.34 -17.63 7.13
CA HIS A 260 23.60 -18.54 6.01
C HIS A 260 24.81 -18.11 5.19
N TYR A 261 24.95 -16.80 4.95
CA TYR A 261 26.10 -16.24 4.24
C TYR A 261 27.39 -16.32 5.06
N LYS A 262 27.31 -16.04 6.37
CA LYS A 262 28.42 -15.96 7.29
C LYS A 262 28.09 -16.66 8.61
N PRO A 263 28.17 -18.03 8.66
CA PRO A 263 27.70 -18.80 9.82
C PRO A 263 28.32 -18.42 11.15
N GLU A 264 29.56 -17.91 11.12
CA GLU A 264 30.29 -17.54 12.34
C GLU A 264 29.67 -16.36 13.11
N ILE A 265 28.78 -15.56 12.51
CA ILE A 265 28.07 -14.48 13.22
C ILE A 265 26.76 -14.94 13.84
N GLY A 266 26.31 -16.16 13.56
CA GLY A 266 25.08 -16.73 14.11
C GLY A 266 25.22 -17.14 15.57
N SER A 267 24.09 -17.23 16.27
CA SER A 267 24.01 -17.62 17.67
C SER A 267 23.81 -19.12 17.80
N ASP A 268 24.80 -19.82 18.31
CA ASP A 268 24.68 -21.24 18.66
C ASP A 268 23.68 -21.49 19.80
N LYS A 269 23.37 -20.47 20.59
CA LYS A 269 22.55 -20.57 21.80
C LYS A 269 21.07 -20.35 21.57
N TYR A 270 20.71 -19.46 20.64
CA TYR A 270 19.31 -19.01 20.45
C TYR A 270 18.72 -19.36 19.08
N GLY A 271 19.55 -19.87 18.17
CA GLY A 271 19.17 -20.21 16.80
C GLY A 271 19.95 -19.39 15.78
N MET A 272 20.14 -19.97 14.60
CA MET A 272 20.91 -19.33 13.54
C MET A 272 20.21 -18.10 12.94
N ASP A 273 18.94 -17.92 13.19
CA ASP A 273 18.17 -16.73 12.85
C ASP A 273 18.46 -15.51 13.74
N HIS A 274 19.30 -15.69 14.77
CA HIS A 274 19.77 -14.65 15.67
C HIS A 274 21.27 -14.38 15.48
N LEU A 275 21.67 -13.13 15.39
CA LEU A 275 23.07 -12.72 15.43
C LEU A 275 23.64 -12.90 16.84
N ASP A 276 24.88 -13.38 16.95
CA ASP A 276 25.59 -13.48 18.23
C ASP A 276 26.16 -12.11 18.65
N LEU A 277 25.56 -11.50 19.65
CA LEU A 277 25.90 -10.15 20.12
C LEU A 277 27.20 -10.08 20.95
N TYR A 278 27.89 -11.19 21.15
CA TYR A 278 29.19 -11.25 21.84
C TYR A 278 30.36 -11.27 20.87
N LYS A 279 30.11 -11.54 19.58
CA LYS A 279 31.16 -11.64 18.55
C LYS A 279 31.42 -10.27 17.92
N GLU A 280 32.66 -9.83 17.93
CA GLU A 280 33.09 -8.59 17.27
C GLU A 280 32.81 -8.62 15.76
N GLU A 281 32.88 -9.81 15.18
CA GLU A 281 32.62 -10.05 13.76
C GLU A 281 31.17 -9.72 13.35
N THR A 282 30.22 -9.92 14.27
CA THR A 282 28.82 -9.50 14.09
C THR A 282 28.73 -8.00 13.86
N TYR A 283 29.39 -7.21 14.70
CA TYR A 283 29.38 -5.75 14.57
C TYR A 283 30.09 -5.27 13.30
N ARG A 284 31.22 -5.91 12.94
CA ARG A 284 31.91 -5.59 11.67
C ARG A 284 31.05 -5.88 10.44
N PHE A 285 30.32 -6.99 10.46
CA PHE A 285 29.41 -7.35 9.39
C PHE A 285 28.28 -6.35 9.27
N VAL A 286 27.57 -6.04 10.36
CA VAL A 286 26.44 -5.11 10.37
C VAL A 286 26.88 -3.68 10.03
N ASP A 287 28.00 -3.21 10.57
CA ASP A 287 28.58 -1.91 10.23
C ASP A 287 28.84 -1.81 8.72
N SER A 288 29.45 -2.84 8.12
CA SER A 288 29.74 -2.87 6.70
C SER A 288 28.50 -2.96 5.82
N LEU A 289 27.49 -3.73 6.26
CA LEU A 289 26.22 -3.87 5.55
C LEU A 289 25.44 -2.54 5.51
N LEU A 290 25.30 -1.89 6.65
CA LEU A 290 24.60 -0.60 6.73
C LEU A 290 25.36 0.50 6.00
N ASP A 291 26.71 0.55 6.12
CA ASP A 291 27.52 1.53 5.43
C ASP A 291 27.41 1.43 3.90
N GLU A 292 27.22 0.22 3.36
CA GLU A 292 27.03 0.01 1.92
C GLU A 292 25.85 0.79 1.35
N TYR A 293 24.76 0.92 2.11
CA TYR A 293 23.54 1.56 1.64
C TYR A 293 23.35 3.00 2.14
N LEU A 294 24.07 3.38 3.20
CA LEU A 294 23.94 4.70 3.84
C LEU A 294 25.02 5.69 3.43
N SER A 295 26.20 5.20 2.97
CA SER A 295 27.35 6.06 2.66
C SER A 295 27.36 6.52 1.21
N GLY A 296 28.21 7.53 0.93
CA GLY A 296 28.41 8.09 -0.41
C GLY A 296 27.63 9.37 -0.66
N GLU A 297 27.92 10.03 -1.79
CA GLU A 297 27.22 11.26 -2.19
C GLU A 297 25.77 10.99 -2.61
N GLU A 298 25.52 9.84 -3.23
CA GLU A 298 24.19 9.34 -3.58
C GLU A 298 23.96 7.97 -2.88
N PRO A 299 23.55 7.96 -1.61
CA PRO A 299 23.34 6.72 -0.89
C PRO A 299 22.14 5.94 -1.45
N VAL A 300 22.18 4.62 -1.39
CA VAL A 300 21.09 3.76 -1.84
C VAL A 300 19.81 4.04 -1.02
N PHE A 301 19.94 4.22 0.29
CA PHE A 301 18.84 4.65 1.15
C PHE A 301 18.72 6.17 1.13
N MET A 302 18.02 6.69 0.11
CA MET A 302 17.87 8.12 -0.14
C MET A 302 16.93 8.82 0.82
N GLY A 303 15.83 8.13 1.19
CA GLY A 303 14.75 8.67 2.04
C GLY A 303 15.24 9.14 3.41
N PRO A 304 14.42 9.90 4.12
CA PRO A 304 14.80 10.43 5.43
C PRO A 304 14.80 9.38 6.53
N ASP A 305 14.08 8.27 6.37
CA ASP A 305 13.87 7.25 7.38
C ASP A 305 14.52 5.92 7.00
N VAL A 306 15.07 5.22 7.99
CA VAL A 306 15.59 3.85 7.88
C VAL A 306 15.12 3.05 9.09
N HIS A 307 14.59 1.85 8.87
CA HIS A 307 14.16 0.93 9.90
C HIS A 307 15.20 -0.17 10.10
N ILE A 308 15.55 -0.44 11.36
CA ILE A 308 16.60 -1.42 11.72
C ILE A 308 16.05 -2.71 12.36
N GLY A 309 14.73 -2.93 12.28
CA GLY A 309 14.07 -4.07 12.91
C GLY A 309 14.10 -3.96 14.43
N THR A 310 14.86 -4.85 15.07
CA THR A 310 15.10 -4.91 16.52
C THR A 310 13.93 -5.46 17.35
N ASP A 311 13.32 -6.51 16.88
CA ASP A 311 12.33 -7.29 17.63
C ASP A 311 12.82 -8.71 17.94
N GLU A 312 12.00 -9.46 18.60
CA GLU A 312 12.01 -10.89 18.89
C GLU A 312 13.35 -11.52 19.35
N TYR A 313 14.27 -10.73 19.93
CA TYR A 313 15.49 -11.28 20.49
C TYR A 313 15.25 -11.90 21.88
N ASN A 314 16.18 -12.75 22.34
CA ASN A 314 16.03 -13.48 23.61
C ASN A 314 16.17 -12.58 24.84
N ALA A 315 15.18 -12.60 25.74
CA ALA A 315 15.14 -11.75 26.93
C ALA A 315 16.31 -11.98 27.91
N LYS A 316 16.97 -13.15 27.87
CA LYS A 316 18.17 -13.41 28.70
C LYS A 316 19.37 -12.56 28.31
N GLU A 317 19.35 -12.02 27.09
CA GLU A 317 20.42 -11.18 26.55
C GLU A 317 20.03 -9.68 26.49
N ALA A 318 19.04 -9.27 27.27
CA ALA A 318 18.46 -7.93 27.23
C ALA A 318 19.53 -6.81 27.29
N GLU A 319 20.56 -6.92 28.13
CA GLU A 319 21.60 -5.87 28.22
C GLU A 319 22.44 -5.79 26.94
N LYS A 320 22.77 -6.92 26.33
CA LYS A 320 23.50 -6.96 25.05
C LYS A 320 22.64 -6.48 23.90
N PHE A 321 21.38 -6.89 23.84
CA PHE A 321 20.41 -6.39 22.87
C PHE A 321 20.25 -4.87 22.97
N ARG A 322 20.09 -4.33 24.18
CA ARG A 322 19.95 -2.87 24.40
C ARG A 322 21.20 -2.11 23.93
N TYR A 323 22.39 -2.66 24.21
CA TYR A 323 23.65 -2.10 23.71
C TYR A 323 23.71 -2.13 22.18
N PHE A 324 23.32 -3.24 21.55
CA PHE A 324 23.27 -3.39 20.09
C PHE A 324 22.29 -2.38 19.48
N THR A 325 21.08 -2.31 20.00
CA THR A 325 20.04 -1.39 19.52
C THR A 325 20.50 0.08 19.64
N ASP A 326 20.99 0.49 20.82
CA ASP A 326 21.50 1.86 21.02
C ASP A 326 22.64 2.21 20.04
N ARG A 327 23.56 1.26 19.80
CA ARG A 327 24.66 1.43 18.85
C ARG A 327 24.12 1.71 17.44
N TYR A 328 23.17 0.90 16.95
CA TYR A 328 22.72 1.01 15.57
C TYR A 328 21.71 2.13 15.35
N LEU A 329 20.94 2.52 16.34
CA LEU A 329 20.20 3.78 16.31
C LEU A 329 21.14 4.98 16.10
N LYS A 330 22.22 5.05 16.85
CA LYS A 330 23.24 6.10 16.72
C LYS A 330 24.04 5.97 15.40
N TYR A 331 24.28 4.74 14.95
CA TYR A 331 25.02 4.49 13.71
C TYR A 331 24.27 5.03 12.50
N VAL A 332 22.99 4.72 12.36
CA VAL A 332 22.16 5.19 11.25
C VAL A 332 21.96 6.71 11.30
N GLU A 333 21.78 7.28 12.50
CA GLU A 333 21.65 8.73 12.67
C GLU A 333 22.89 9.53 12.18
N LYS A 334 24.11 8.98 12.24
CA LYS A 334 25.32 9.62 11.70
C LYS A 334 25.23 9.98 10.22
N TYR A 335 24.38 9.25 9.48
CA TYR A 335 24.12 9.51 8.05
C TYR A 335 22.95 10.49 7.83
N GLY A 336 22.50 11.17 8.90
CA GLY A 336 21.43 12.16 8.83
C GLY A 336 20.03 11.55 8.66
N LYS A 337 19.84 10.27 9.00
CA LYS A 337 18.56 9.57 8.90
C LYS A 337 17.80 9.61 10.24
N ASN A 338 16.48 9.68 10.15
CA ASN A 338 15.60 9.32 11.26
C ASN A 338 15.59 7.80 11.40
N VAL A 339 15.65 7.30 12.61
CA VAL A 339 15.72 5.87 12.82
C VAL A 339 14.40 5.32 13.33
N ARG A 340 13.99 4.20 12.74
CA ARG A 340 12.80 3.47 13.16
C ARG A 340 13.17 2.08 13.65
N MET A 341 12.36 1.54 14.56
CA MET A 341 12.54 0.20 15.08
C MET A 341 11.20 -0.42 15.49
N TRP A 342 11.13 -1.75 15.56
CA TRP A 342 10.03 -2.43 16.22
C TRP A 342 10.10 -2.28 17.74
N GLY A 343 8.97 -2.21 18.40
CA GLY A 343 8.91 -2.15 19.86
C GLY A 343 9.39 -3.47 20.49
N ALA A 344 10.44 -3.38 21.35
CA ALA A 344 11.00 -4.56 22.02
C ALA A 344 11.39 -4.30 23.49
N LEU A 345 11.48 -3.05 23.91
CA LEU A 345 12.10 -2.67 25.17
C LEU A 345 11.29 -3.01 26.43
N ARG A 346 10.02 -3.32 26.30
CA ARG A 346 9.19 -3.84 27.40
C ARG A 346 9.53 -5.30 27.69
N TRP A 347 9.76 -6.12 26.67
CA TRP A 347 10.18 -7.51 26.80
C TRP A 347 11.65 -7.61 27.18
N LEU A 348 12.51 -6.86 26.51
CA LEU A 348 13.95 -6.82 26.70
C LEU A 348 14.35 -5.77 27.75
N LYS A 349 13.86 -5.97 28.98
CA LYS A 349 14.12 -5.08 30.12
C LYS A 349 15.57 -5.14 30.55
N GLY A 350 16.19 -3.97 30.73
CA GLY A 350 17.58 -3.86 31.15
C GLY A 350 17.91 -2.46 31.67
N LYS A 351 19.16 -2.29 32.13
CA LYS A 351 19.67 -1.01 32.65
C LYS A 351 20.46 -0.24 31.60
N THR A 352 20.96 -0.91 30.56
CA THR A 352 21.66 -0.25 29.45
C THR A 352 20.72 0.72 28.78
N PRO A 353 21.06 2.03 28.74
CA PRO A 353 20.22 3.03 28.12
C PRO A 353 20.14 2.80 26.60
N VAL A 354 18.98 3.09 26.03
CA VAL A 354 18.75 3.09 24.57
C VAL A 354 18.33 4.49 24.17
N LYS A 355 18.96 5.03 23.12
CA LYS A 355 18.62 6.34 22.55
C LYS A 355 17.12 6.41 22.22
N ALA A 356 16.48 7.50 22.65
CA ALA A 356 15.06 7.77 22.37
C ALA A 356 14.84 8.98 21.45
N ASP A 357 15.71 9.98 21.59
CA ASP A 357 15.60 11.20 20.78
C ASP A 357 15.74 10.88 19.29
N ASN A 358 14.81 11.42 18.49
CA ASN A 358 14.70 11.19 17.03
C ASN A 358 14.48 9.71 16.64
N VAL A 359 13.93 8.89 17.53
CA VAL A 359 13.59 7.49 17.27
C VAL A 359 12.08 7.29 17.23
N THR A 360 11.61 6.61 16.20
CA THR A 360 10.21 6.21 16.06
C THR A 360 10.06 4.71 16.22
N ILE A 361 9.12 4.29 17.08
CA ILE A 361 8.84 2.88 17.35
C ILE A 361 7.53 2.48 16.68
N ASN A 362 7.56 1.39 15.93
CA ASN A 362 6.37 0.68 15.51
C ASN A 362 5.83 -0.15 16.69
N ALA A 363 4.70 0.29 17.26
CA ALA A 363 4.03 -0.39 18.38
C ALA A 363 3.19 -1.54 17.84
N TRP A 364 3.73 -2.77 17.88
CA TRP A 364 3.15 -3.94 17.25
C TRP A 364 2.48 -4.90 18.25
N SER A 365 3.09 -5.19 19.39
CA SER A 365 2.53 -6.13 20.36
C SER A 365 2.63 -5.60 21.79
N TYR A 366 1.55 -5.79 22.57
CA TYR A 366 1.46 -5.36 23.97
C TYR A 366 2.60 -5.90 24.84
N ASP A 367 3.01 -7.12 24.65
CA ASP A 367 4.04 -7.75 25.49
C ASP A 367 5.44 -7.20 25.19
N TRP A 368 5.66 -6.70 23.97
CA TRP A 368 6.95 -6.19 23.50
C TRP A 368 7.15 -4.69 23.74
N ILE A 369 6.08 -3.90 23.73
CA ILE A 369 6.16 -2.46 23.92
C ILE A 369 5.13 -1.98 24.94
N ASP A 370 5.51 -0.99 25.76
CA ASP A 370 4.61 -0.16 26.55
C ASP A 370 4.54 1.23 25.92
N PRO A 371 3.45 1.56 25.23
CA PRO A 371 3.33 2.81 24.50
C PRO A 371 3.44 4.05 25.40
N ASN A 372 2.84 4.01 26.59
CA ASN A 372 2.89 5.13 27.53
C ASN A 372 4.29 5.36 28.11
N ALA A 373 4.99 4.29 28.48
CA ALA A 373 6.37 4.38 28.93
C ALA A 373 7.28 4.88 27.80
N SER A 374 7.12 4.37 26.58
CA SER A 374 7.92 4.78 25.42
C SER A 374 7.75 6.26 25.09
N LEU A 375 6.51 6.78 25.10
CA LEU A 375 6.24 8.21 24.90
C LEU A 375 6.88 9.07 26.01
N LYS A 376 6.82 8.60 27.26
CA LYS A 376 7.46 9.28 28.40
C LYS A 376 8.98 9.31 28.30
N ASP A 377 9.57 8.26 27.74
CA ASP A 377 11.01 8.16 27.51
C ASP A 377 11.49 8.99 26.31
N GLY A 378 10.55 9.60 25.55
CA GLY A 378 10.83 10.51 24.45
C GLY A 378 10.77 9.88 23.06
N TYR A 379 10.40 8.61 22.93
CA TYR A 379 10.15 7.98 21.64
C TYR A 379 8.89 8.53 20.98
N LYS A 380 8.85 8.48 19.65
CA LYS A 380 7.61 8.63 18.88
C LYS A 380 7.05 7.25 18.56
N ILE A 381 5.74 7.16 18.35
CA ILE A 381 5.05 5.88 18.14
C ILE A 381 4.22 5.92 16.86
N ILE A 382 4.29 4.83 16.09
CA ILE A 382 3.35 4.48 15.04
C ILE A 382 2.60 3.24 15.51
N ASN A 383 1.27 3.28 15.49
CA ASN A 383 0.44 2.12 15.82
C ASN A 383 0.52 1.08 14.70
N THR A 384 1.09 -0.08 15.01
CA THR A 384 1.19 -1.24 14.10
C THR A 384 0.67 -2.49 14.82
N CYS A 385 -0.35 -2.35 15.67
CA CYS A 385 -0.85 -3.40 16.57
C CYS A 385 -1.20 -4.68 15.81
N ASP A 386 -0.53 -5.78 16.13
CA ASP A 386 -0.65 -7.10 15.52
C ASP A 386 -2.10 -7.62 15.50
N THR A 387 -2.81 -7.43 16.59
CA THR A 387 -4.20 -7.89 16.76
C THR A 387 -5.16 -7.31 15.72
N TYR A 388 -4.89 -6.08 15.22
CA TYR A 388 -5.81 -5.32 14.39
C TYR A 388 -5.27 -4.97 13.00
N LEU A 389 -3.95 -4.89 12.83
CA LEU A 389 -3.30 -4.32 11.66
C LEU A 389 -2.38 -5.30 10.92
N TYR A 390 -2.27 -6.56 11.39
CA TYR A 390 -1.48 -7.59 10.70
C TYR A 390 -2.37 -8.43 9.79
N ILE A 391 -1.93 -8.57 8.55
CA ILE A 391 -2.40 -9.54 7.56
C ILE A 391 -1.30 -10.57 7.42
N VAL A 392 -1.59 -11.82 7.80
CA VAL A 392 -0.63 -12.93 7.68
C VAL A 392 -1.32 -14.08 6.94
N PRO A 393 -1.17 -14.15 5.62
CA PRO A 393 -1.90 -15.09 4.79
C PRO A 393 -1.69 -16.54 5.22
N ALA A 394 -2.79 -17.27 5.42
CA ALA A 394 -2.85 -18.68 5.80
C ALA A 394 -2.23 -19.03 7.17
N ALA A 395 -1.89 -18.06 8.01
CA ALA A 395 -1.20 -18.31 9.28
C ALA A 395 -2.08 -18.99 10.35
N GLY A 396 -3.36 -18.68 10.38
CA GLY A 396 -4.31 -19.22 11.37
C GLY A 396 -4.22 -18.59 12.78
N TYR A 397 -3.06 -18.07 13.16
CA TYR A 397 -2.85 -17.35 14.45
C TYR A 397 -2.98 -15.82 14.30
N TYR A 398 -2.85 -15.28 13.08
CA TYR A 398 -3.19 -13.91 12.73
C TYR A 398 -4.30 -13.88 11.66
N ARG A 399 -4.74 -12.69 11.30
CA ARG A 399 -5.82 -12.51 10.32
C ARG A 399 -5.33 -12.72 8.90
N ASP A 400 -6.11 -13.44 8.10
CA ASP A 400 -5.92 -13.53 6.65
C ASP A 400 -6.44 -12.26 5.94
N PHE A 401 -7.51 -11.66 6.49
CA PHE A 401 -8.08 -10.38 6.09
C PHE A 401 -8.36 -9.53 7.32
N LEU A 402 -8.12 -8.23 7.25
CA LEU A 402 -8.54 -7.33 8.32
C LEU A 402 -10.07 -7.20 8.36
N ASP A 403 -10.61 -7.04 9.55
CA ASP A 403 -12.02 -6.73 9.75
C ASP A 403 -12.27 -5.25 9.41
N ILE A 404 -12.51 -4.97 8.12
CA ILE A 404 -12.65 -3.61 7.60
C ILE A 404 -13.86 -2.88 8.19
N ARG A 405 -14.95 -3.58 8.53
CA ARG A 405 -16.10 -2.98 9.20
C ARG A 405 -15.73 -2.50 10.60
N TRP A 406 -15.13 -3.37 11.39
CA TRP A 406 -14.70 -3.02 12.74
C TRP A 406 -13.65 -1.90 12.73
N LEU A 407 -12.70 -1.94 11.78
CA LEU A 407 -11.72 -0.86 11.60
C LEU A 407 -12.41 0.47 11.29
N TYR A 408 -13.40 0.48 10.41
CA TYR A 408 -14.14 1.70 10.07
C TYR A 408 -14.96 2.23 11.24
N GLU A 409 -15.81 1.41 11.84
CA GLU A 409 -16.78 1.83 12.85
C GLU A 409 -16.14 2.04 14.24
N THR A 410 -15.13 1.24 14.61
CA THR A 410 -14.67 1.13 16.00
C THR A 410 -13.21 1.54 16.20
N TRP A 411 -12.30 1.10 15.31
CA TRP A 411 -10.88 1.33 15.52
C TRP A 411 -10.53 2.82 15.48
N ARG A 412 -9.57 3.19 16.32
CA ARG A 412 -8.96 4.53 16.38
C ARG A 412 -7.45 4.35 16.41
N VAL A 413 -6.71 5.32 15.85
CA VAL A 413 -5.23 5.27 15.81
C VAL A 413 -4.64 5.13 17.22
N GLY A 414 -5.28 5.70 18.22
CA GLY A 414 -4.88 5.55 19.63
C GLY A 414 -5.02 4.15 20.21
N LYS A 415 -5.76 3.23 19.56
CA LYS A 415 -5.90 1.85 20.02
C LYS A 415 -4.65 1.02 19.66
N VAL A 416 -3.59 1.28 20.42
CA VAL A 416 -2.24 0.76 20.19
C VAL A 416 -2.04 -0.69 20.62
N ASN A 417 -3.00 -1.26 21.35
CA ASN A 417 -3.09 -2.68 21.67
C ASN A 417 -4.51 -3.01 22.18
N SER A 418 -4.74 -4.27 22.55
CA SER A 418 -6.06 -4.74 23.05
C SER A 418 -6.45 -4.20 24.44
N ARG A 419 -5.52 -3.65 25.19
CA ARG A 419 -5.69 -3.24 26.60
C ARG A 419 -5.63 -1.74 26.81
N GLU A 420 -4.97 -1.00 25.93
CA GLU A 420 -4.70 0.43 26.08
C GLU A 420 -5.13 1.21 24.86
N GLU A 421 -5.68 2.39 25.11
CA GLU A 421 -6.00 3.36 24.06
C GLU A 421 -5.43 4.72 24.47
N LEU A 422 -4.58 5.27 23.61
CA LEU A 422 -4.05 6.62 23.77
C LEU A 422 -5.11 7.63 23.30
N PRO A 423 -5.31 8.73 24.03
CA PRO A 423 -6.21 9.79 23.59
C PRO A 423 -5.85 10.33 22.20
N GLU A 424 -6.85 10.75 21.43
CA GLU A 424 -6.62 11.46 20.17
C GLU A 424 -5.80 12.74 20.42
N GLY A 425 -4.82 12.99 19.55
CA GLY A 425 -3.91 14.12 19.72
C GLY A 425 -2.80 13.92 20.75
N THR A 426 -2.62 12.70 21.27
CA THR A 426 -1.49 12.38 22.15
C THR A 426 -0.16 12.78 21.48
N PRO A 427 0.64 13.66 22.09
CA PRO A 427 1.94 14.05 21.54
C PRO A 427 2.85 12.85 21.37
N GLY A 428 3.46 12.73 20.19
CA GLY A 428 4.34 11.60 19.83
C GLY A 428 3.64 10.38 19.23
N LEU A 429 2.29 10.30 19.26
CA LEU A 429 1.55 9.32 18.44
C LEU A 429 1.41 9.88 17.02
N LEU A 430 2.20 9.35 16.10
CA LEU A 430 2.33 9.90 14.74
C LEU A 430 1.25 9.40 13.78
N GLY A 431 0.68 8.22 14.03
CA GLY A 431 -0.29 7.61 13.12
C GLY A 431 -0.34 6.10 13.23
N GLY A 432 -0.65 5.45 12.14
CA GLY A 432 -0.74 3.99 12.06
C GLY A 432 -0.11 3.42 10.80
N MET A 433 0.23 2.16 10.88
CA MET A 433 0.77 1.37 9.77
C MET A 433 0.19 -0.04 9.86
N PHE A 434 -0.39 -0.54 8.79
CA PHE A 434 -0.76 -1.95 8.70
C PHE A 434 0.33 -2.73 7.99
N ALA A 435 0.41 -4.02 8.26
CA ALA A 435 1.51 -4.85 7.82
C ALA A 435 1.03 -6.14 7.16
N VAL A 436 1.74 -6.57 6.12
CA VAL A 436 1.62 -7.90 5.53
C VAL A 436 2.89 -8.67 5.83
N TRP A 437 2.74 -9.78 6.54
CA TRP A 437 3.81 -10.73 6.82
C TRP A 437 3.59 -12.02 6.03
N ASN A 438 4.66 -12.59 5.51
CA ASN A 438 4.62 -13.80 4.71
C ASN A 438 5.25 -14.99 5.47
N ASP A 439 4.81 -15.20 6.72
CA ASP A 439 5.36 -16.19 7.69
C ASP A 439 5.43 -17.60 7.11
N HIS A 440 4.45 -17.98 6.29
CA HIS A 440 4.43 -19.25 5.58
C HIS A 440 5.09 -19.12 4.21
N CYS A 441 6.42 -19.06 4.21
CA CYS A 441 7.21 -19.00 2.98
C CYS A 441 6.77 -20.05 1.96
N GLY A 442 6.58 -19.65 0.71
CA GLY A 442 6.25 -20.59 -0.37
C GLY A 442 4.84 -21.20 -0.28
N ASN A 443 3.90 -20.60 0.45
CA ASN A 443 2.52 -21.08 0.62
C ASN A 443 1.65 -21.02 -0.65
N GLY A 444 2.21 -20.63 -1.79
CA GLY A 444 1.49 -20.52 -3.05
C GLY A 444 0.69 -19.24 -3.23
N ILE A 445 0.76 -18.28 -2.32
CA ILE A 445 0.08 -17.00 -2.45
C ILE A 445 0.77 -16.11 -3.48
N SER A 446 -0.01 -15.61 -4.45
CA SER A 446 0.46 -14.68 -5.48
C SER A 446 0.52 -13.23 -4.97
N GLN A 447 1.12 -12.33 -5.76
CA GLN A 447 1.09 -10.90 -5.50
C GLN A 447 -0.35 -10.35 -5.53
N GLN A 448 -1.18 -10.87 -6.42
CA GLN A 448 -2.60 -10.50 -6.54
C GLN A 448 -3.41 -10.96 -5.33
N ASP A 449 -3.12 -12.15 -4.78
CA ASP A 449 -3.72 -12.61 -3.51
C ASP A 449 -3.40 -11.67 -2.35
N VAL A 450 -2.16 -11.21 -2.26
CA VAL A 450 -1.75 -10.21 -1.27
C VAL A 450 -2.47 -8.89 -1.52
N HIS A 451 -2.52 -8.43 -2.77
CA HIS A 451 -3.24 -7.20 -3.12
C HIS A 451 -4.73 -7.28 -2.75
N PHE A 452 -5.39 -8.38 -3.04
CA PHE A 452 -6.81 -8.58 -2.70
C PHE A 452 -7.09 -8.46 -1.19
N ARG A 453 -6.14 -8.90 -0.34
CA ARG A 453 -6.22 -8.74 1.12
C ARG A 453 -5.93 -7.32 1.59
N THR A 454 -4.99 -6.68 0.92
CA THR A 454 -4.38 -5.41 1.34
C THR A 454 -5.20 -4.20 0.89
N PHE A 455 -5.76 -4.24 -0.31
CA PHE A 455 -6.39 -3.06 -0.90
C PHE A 455 -7.62 -2.54 -0.12
N PRO A 456 -8.57 -3.38 0.33
CA PRO A 456 -9.67 -2.89 1.18
C PRO A 456 -9.21 -2.30 2.52
N ALA A 457 -8.15 -2.89 3.10
CA ALA A 457 -7.53 -2.38 4.33
C ALA A 457 -6.91 -1.00 4.11
N ALA A 458 -6.20 -0.80 2.99
CA ALA A 458 -5.60 0.49 2.63
C ALA A 458 -6.64 1.60 2.54
N GLN A 459 -7.81 1.34 1.92
CA GLN A 459 -8.89 2.32 1.80
C GLN A 459 -9.46 2.72 3.17
N VAL A 460 -9.75 1.74 4.04
CA VAL A 460 -10.29 2.00 5.39
C VAL A 460 -9.28 2.75 6.25
N LEU A 461 -8.02 2.32 6.25
CA LEU A 461 -6.99 2.93 7.10
C LEU A 461 -6.60 4.33 6.60
N ALA A 462 -6.64 4.57 5.30
CA ALA A 462 -6.51 5.91 4.73
C ALA A 462 -7.60 6.85 5.29
N GLU A 463 -8.87 6.42 5.26
CA GLU A 463 -9.99 7.17 5.83
C GLU A 463 -9.77 7.47 7.32
N LYS A 464 -9.45 6.44 8.11
CA LYS A 464 -9.29 6.59 9.57
C LYS A 464 -8.12 7.47 9.97
N MET A 465 -6.99 7.38 9.27
CA MET A 465 -5.81 8.17 9.60
C MET A 465 -5.87 9.59 9.06
N TRP A 466 -6.60 9.81 7.96
CA TRP A 466 -6.82 11.15 7.42
C TRP A 466 -7.88 11.91 8.22
N ARG A 467 -9.04 11.28 8.48
CA ARG A 467 -10.19 11.92 9.13
C ARG A 467 -10.15 11.88 10.65
N GLY A 468 -9.45 10.94 11.26
CA GLY A 468 -9.51 10.68 12.70
C GLY A 468 -10.76 9.86 13.08
N LYS A 469 -11.49 10.34 14.09
CA LYS A 469 -12.64 9.63 14.69
C LYS A 469 -13.98 9.84 13.99
N ASN A 470 -14.09 10.82 13.13
CA ASN A 470 -15.37 11.21 12.54
C ASN A 470 -15.59 10.48 11.22
N GLU A 471 -16.48 9.51 11.22
CA GLU A 471 -16.94 8.86 9.99
C GLU A 471 -17.77 9.84 9.16
N ALA A 472 -17.54 9.88 7.85
CA ALA A 472 -18.26 10.76 6.95
C ALA A 472 -19.65 10.22 6.58
N VAL A 473 -19.77 8.89 6.49
CA VAL A 473 -20.97 8.16 6.07
C VAL A 473 -21.07 6.82 6.83
N SER A 474 -22.16 6.08 6.65
CA SER A 474 -22.28 4.70 7.19
C SER A 474 -21.24 3.77 6.56
N PHE A 475 -20.97 2.62 7.19
CA PHE A 475 -20.05 1.64 6.62
C PHE A 475 -20.55 1.10 5.27
N GLU A 476 -21.86 0.85 5.13
CA GLU A 476 -22.46 0.38 3.88
C GLU A 476 -22.23 1.35 2.72
N GLU A 477 -22.39 2.65 2.97
CA GLU A 477 -22.12 3.68 1.96
C GLU A 477 -20.62 3.79 1.65
N PHE A 478 -19.76 3.67 2.67
CA PHE A 478 -18.32 3.64 2.51
C PHE A 478 -17.85 2.43 1.71
N GLU A 479 -18.34 1.22 2.06
CA GLU A 479 -18.01 -0.02 1.35
C GLU A 479 -18.44 0.03 -0.12
N ALA A 480 -19.64 0.56 -0.39
CA ALA A 480 -20.12 0.75 -1.76
C ALA A 480 -19.19 1.71 -2.54
N LEU A 481 -18.75 2.78 -1.91
CA LEU A 481 -17.77 3.70 -2.51
C LEU A 481 -16.42 3.02 -2.76
N CYS A 482 -15.90 2.24 -1.81
CA CYS A 482 -14.66 1.47 -1.96
C CYS A 482 -14.70 0.52 -3.17
N LYS A 483 -15.82 -0.18 -3.35
CA LYS A 483 -16.02 -1.10 -4.49
C LYS A 483 -16.09 -0.35 -5.83
N GLN A 484 -16.54 0.90 -5.84
CA GLN A 484 -16.65 1.73 -7.04
C GLN A 484 -15.33 2.41 -7.41
N MET A 485 -14.50 2.76 -6.43
CA MET A 485 -13.25 3.49 -6.64
C MET A 485 -12.21 2.66 -7.40
N PRO A 486 -11.44 3.24 -8.34
CA PRO A 486 -10.31 2.57 -8.96
C PRO A 486 -9.18 2.36 -7.96
N GLU A 487 -8.27 1.43 -8.25
CA GLU A 487 -7.10 1.20 -7.38
C GLU A 487 -6.13 2.39 -7.40
N ALA A 488 -5.80 2.86 -8.59
CA ALA A 488 -5.10 4.11 -8.87
C ALA A 488 -5.16 4.39 -10.38
N PRO A 489 -4.75 5.59 -10.84
CA PRO A 489 -4.65 5.87 -12.27
C PRO A 489 -3.79 4.83 -13.01
N GLY A 490 -4.36 4.17 -14.03
CA GLY A 490 -3.69 3.16 -14.85
C GLY A 490 -3.40 1.83 -14.16
N ILE A 491 -3.93 1.58 -12.95
CA ILE A 491 -3.71 0.35 -12.18
C ILE A 491 -5.02 -0.41 -11.99
N ASN A 492 -4.99 -1.70 -12.29
CA ASN A 492 -6.11 -2.62 -12.13
C ASN A 492 -5.62 -4.03 -11.79
N LEU A 493 -4.98 -4.18 -10.63
CA LEU A 493 -4.45 -5.47 -10.13
C LEU A 493 -5.57 -6.45 -9.77
N LEU A 494 -6.75 -5.94 -9.40
CA LEU A 494 -7.94 -6.76 -9.16
C LEU A 494 -8.60 -7.25 -10.45
N GLY A 495 -8.13 -6.81 -11.63
CA GLY A 495 -8.71 -7.21 -12.91
C GLY A 495 -10.19 -6.82 -13.07
N ARG A 496 -10.62 -5.72 -12.44
CA ARG A 496 -12.00 -5.26 -12.52
C ARG A 496 -12.34 -4.83 -13.95
N VAL A 497 -13.47 -5.30 -14.44
CA VAL A 497 -13.98 -4.94 -15.77
C VAL A 497 -15.14 -3.98 -15.62
N GLN A 498 -15.11 -2.89 -16.39
CA GLN A 498 -16.24 -1.97 -16.47
C GLN A 498 -17.19 -2.40 -17.58
N GLY A 499 -18.45 -2.62 -17.23
CA GLY A 499 -19.49 -2.99 -18.16
C GLY A 499 -19.70 -4.49 -18.34
N GLU A 500 -20.60 -4.85 -19.24
CA GLU A 500 -20.87 -6.24 -19.57
C GLU A 500 -19.77 -6.80 -20.48
N VAL A 501 -19.16 -7.90 -20.08
CA VAL A 501 -18.19 -8.63 -20.89
C VAL A 501 -18.92 -9.80 -21.55
N VAL A 502 -19.00 -9.78 -22.86
CA VAL A 502 -19.49 -10.90 -23.64
C VAL A 502 -18.30 -11.76 -24.04
N LEU A 503 -18.22 -12.96 -23.47
CA LEU A 503 -17.19 -13.92 -23.83
C LEU A 503 -17.54 -14.65 -25.13
N PRO A 504 -16.56 -15.00 -25.97
CA PRO A 504 -16.75 -15.91 -27.08
C PRO A 504 -17.40 -17.22 -26.59
N GLY A 505 -18.37 -17.75 -27.33
CA GLY A 505 -19.09 -18.96 -26.93
C GLY A 505 -20.32 -18.75 -26.07
N GLN A 506 -20.58 -17.55 -25.51
CA GLN A 506 -21.79 -17.30 -24.72
C GLN A 506 -23.09 -17.35 -25.54
N LYS A 507 -23.02 -17.01 -26.83
CA LYS A 507 -24.19 -16.94 -27.71
C LYS A 507 -24.18 -17.96 -28.81
N GLU A 508 -23.07 -18.62 -29.06
CA GLU A 508 -22.86 -19.61 -30.12
C GLU A 508 -21.78 -20.61 -29.69
N GLU A 509 -21.94 -21.84 -30.11
CA GLU A 509 -20.98 -22.91 -29.87
C GLU A 509 -19.68 -22.64 -30.61
N LEU A 510 -18.53 -22.72 -29.92
CA LEU A 510 -17.21 -22.58 -30.50
C LEU A 510 -16.62 -23.98 -30.72
N SER A 511 -16.18 -24.25 -31.95
CA SER A 511 -15.42 -25.46 -32.28
C SER A 511 -13.93 -25.10 -32.41
N LEU A 512 -13.09 -25.67 -31.55
CA LEU A 512 -11.64 -25.45 -31.54
C LEU A 512 -10.92 -26.78 -31.81
N ASN A 513 -9.87 -26.74 -32.59
CA ASN A 513 -9.13 -27.94 -33.05
C ASN A 513 -8.00 -28.37 -32.09
N GLY A 514 -7.94 -27.77 -30.87
CA GLY A 514 -6.89 -28.05 -29.87
C GLY A 514 -5.61 -27.25 -30.03
N THR A 515 -5.44 -26.54 -31.16
CA THR A 515 -4.34 -25.59 -31.38
C THR A 515 -4.83 -24.15 -31.52
N ASP A 516 -6.11 -23.97 -31.78
CA ASP A 516 -6.74 -22.66 -31.93
C ASP A 516 -6.99 -22.03 -30.58
N SER A 517 -6.97 -20.70 -30.57
CA SER A 517 -7.36 -19.90 -29.42
C SER A 517 -8.24 -18.74 -29.84
N VAL A 518 -9.16 -18.34 -28.97
CA VAL A 518 -10.02 -17.17 -29.17
C VAL A 518 -9.69 -16.13 -28.12
N ALA A 519 -9.28 -14.94 -28.58
CA ALA A 519 -9.02 -13.82 -27.69
C ALA A 519 -10.34 -13.27 -27.12
N THR A 520 -10.35 -12.96 -25.83
CA THR A 520 -11.46 -12.30 -25.16
C THR A 520 -11.16 -10.82 -24.96
N SER A 521 -12.17 -10.02 -24.66
CA SER A 521 -12.01 -8.62 -24.27
C SER A 521 -11.63 -8.44 -22.81
N LEU A 522 -11.53 -9.54 -22.03
CA LEU A 522 -11.08 -9.49 -20.65
C LEU A 522 -9.59 -9.21 -20.59
N PRO A 523 -9.14 -8.16 -19.90
CA PRO A 523 -7.71 -7.87 -19.74
C PRO A 523 -7.03 -8.88 -18.82
N GLU A 524 -7.74 -9.38 -17.79
CA GLU A 524 -7.26 -10.33 -16.80
C GLU A 524 -8.45 -10.97 -16.07
N ILE A 525 -8.22 -12.11 -15.40
CA ILE A 525 -9.11 -12.64 -14.36
C ILE A 525 -8.66 -12.05 -13.03
N GLY A 526 -9.48 -11.18 -12.45
CA GLY A 526 -9.20 -10.54 -11.16
C GLY A 526 -9.93 -11.19 -10.00
N TYR A 527 -9.67 -10.71 -8.79
CA TYR A 527 -10.29 -11.21 -7.55
C TYR A 527 -11.49 -10.36 -7.11
N PRO A 528 -12.56 -10.99 -6.55
CA PRO A 528 -12.89 -12.41 -6.64
C PRO A 528 -13.43 -12.78 -8.01
N TYR A 529 -13.20 -13.98 -8.46
CA TYR A 529 -13.70 -14.45 -9.75
C TYR A 529 -14.25 -15.88 -9.68
N ALA A 530 -15.09 -16.20 -10.65
CA ALA A 530 -15.46 -17.56 -11.01
C ALA A 530 -15.40 -17.70 -12.53
N VAL A 531 -14.90 -18.82 -13.01
CA VAL A 531 -14.88 -19.17 -14.42
C VAL A 531 -15.75 -20.40 -14.61
N GLU A 532 -16.82 -20.24 -15.36
CA GLU A 532 -17.73 -21.35 -15.72
C GLU A 532 -17.66 -21.58 -17.23
N PHE A 533 -17.43 -22.81 -17.64
CA PHE A 533 -17.43 -23.20 -19.05
C PHE A 533 -17.90 -24.64 -19.22
N GLU A 534 -18.48 -24.92 -20.36
CA GLU A 534 -18.90 -26.25 -20.78
C GLU A 534 -18.04 -26.68 -21.94
N VAL A 535 -17.44 -27.86 -21.85
CA VAL A 535 -16.58 -28.43 -22.87
C VAL A 535 -17.17 -29.75 -23.37
N ASN A 536 -17.33 -29.88 -24.67
CA ASN A 536 -17.80 -31.09 -25.31
C ASN A 536 -16.68 -31.65 -26.23
N PRO A 537 -15.87 -32.60 -25.76
CA PRO A 537 -14.79 -33.15 -26.56
C PRO A 537 -15.32 -34.12 -27.62
N ASP A 538 -14.84 -34.00 -28.85
CA ASP A 538 -15.22 -34.87 -29.97
C ASP A 538 -14.78 -36.34 -29.81
N GLN A 539 -13.87 -36.64 -28.91
CA GLN A 539 -13.37 -37.99 -28.61
C GLN A 539 -13.21 -38.19 -27.08
N GLU A 540 -13.52 -39.40 -26.63
CA GLU A 540 -13.44 -39.79 -25.20
C GLU A 540 -12.01 -39.79 -24.60
N GLN A 541 -10.99 -39.40 -25.35
CA GLN A 541 -9.60 -39.50 -24.94
C GLN A 541 -9.00 -38.12 -24.60
N ASN A 542 -8.73 -37.96 -23.31
CA ASN A 542 -7.75 -37.03 -22.74
C ASN A 542 -7.76 -35.59 -23.28
N ILE A 543 -8.69 -34.78 -22.83
CA ILE A 543 -8.52 -33.33 -22.92
C ILE A 543 -7.27 -32.99 -22.09
N SER A 544 -6.19 -32.59 -22.77
CA SER A 544 -5.00 -32.08 -22.10
C SER A 544 -4.64 -30.74 -22.71
N GLY A 545 -4.27 -29.76 -21.92
CA GLY A 545 -3.83 -28.47 -22.42
C GLY A 545 -4.42 -27.29 -21.65
N ILE A 546 -4.27 -26.12 -22.22
CA ILE A 546 -4.75 -24.86 -21.63
C ILE A 546 -6.21 -24.65 -22.04
N LEU A 547 -7.08 -24.50 -21.04
CA LEU A 547 -8.48 -24.14 -21.23
C LEU A 547 -8.68 -22.62 -21.27
N PHE A 548 -7.94 -21.91 -20.45
CA PHE A 548 -7.96 -20.45 -20.38
C PHE A 548 -6.57 -19.94 -20.03
N LYS A 549 -6.16 -18.81 -20.63
CA LYS A 549 -4.90 -18.13 -20.32
C LYS A 549 -5.10 -16.62 -20.32
N GLY A 550 -4.79 -16.00 -19.18
CA GLY A 550 -4.64 -14.57 -19.00
C GLY A 550 -3.16 -14.17 -18.85
N PRO A 551 -2.85 -12.88 -18.67
CA PRO A 551 -1.50 -12.39 -18.40
C PRO A 551 -0.86 -13.02 -17.17
N HIS A 552 -1.64 -13.25 -16.10
CA HIS A 552 -1.15 -13.75 -14.81
C HIS A 552 -1.82 -15.04 -14.35
N SER A 553 -2.77 -15.60 -15.13
CA SER A 553 -3.52 -16.79 -14.74
C SER A 553 -3.68 -17.76 -15.90
N THR A 554 -3.64 -19.05 -15.60
CA THR A 554 -3.85 -20.10 -16.59
C THR A 554 -4.64 -21.26 -15.97
N VAL A 555 -5.66 -21.76 -16.68
CA VAL A 555 -6.43 -22.94 -16.30
C VAL A 555 -6.08 -24.08 -17.26
N TYR A 556 -5.69 -25.21 -16.71
CA TYR A 556 -5.29 -26.39 -17.45
C TYR A 556 -6.30 -27.52 -17.26
N ALA A 557 -6.59 -28.28 -18.33
CA ALA A 557 -7.23 -29.57 -18.26
C ALA A 557 -6.18 -30.69 -18.19
N ASN A 558 -6.48 -31.73 -17.43
CA ASN A 558 -5.66 -32.94 -17.32
C ASN A 558 -4.18 -32.68 -17.02
N TRP A 559 -3.93 -31.86 -15.99
CA TRP A 559 -2.57 -31.50 -15.56
C TRP A 559 -1.73 -32.75 -15.28
N GLU A 560 -0.54 -32.79 -15.84
CA GLU A 560 0.39 -33.91 -15.73
C GLU A 560 -0.19 -35.28 -16.18
N ASN A 561 -1.22 -35.29 -17.01
CA ASN A 561 -1.91 -36.52 -17.46
C ASN A 561 -2.54 -37.34 -16.30
N LYS A 562 -2.91 -36.66 -15.19
CA LYS A 562 -3.52 -37.29 -14.00
C LYS A 562 -5.02 -37.08 -13.90
N GLY A 563 -5.66 -36.51 -14.91
CA GLY A 563 -7.09 -36.19 -14.90
C GLY A 563 -7.49 -35.01 -14.02
N ASN A 564 -6.53 -34.22 -13.56
CA ASN A 564 -6.77 -33.10 -12.66
C ASN A 564 -6.94 -31.79 -13.42
N LEU A 565 -7.82 -30.91 -12.94
CA LEU A 565 -7.77 -29.49 -13.29
C LEU A 565 -6.66 -28.82 -12.49
N ALA A 566 -5.88 -27.97 -13.13
CA ALA A 566 -4.89 -27.16 -12.46
C ALA A 566 -5.12 -25.68 -12.78
N PHE A 567 -4.84 -24.85 -11.81
CA PHE A 567 -4.86 -23.40 -11.94
C PHE A 567 -3.48 -22.86 -11.60
N SER A 568 -2.97 -21.98 -12.43
CA SER A 568 -1.70 -21.31 -12.22
C SER A 568 -1.94 -19.80 -12.17
N VAL A 569 -1.37 -19.14 -11.16
CA VAL A 569 -1.31 -17.69 -11.08
C VAL A 569 0.15 -17.30 -10.98
N THR A 570 0.62 -16.52 -11.93
CA THR A 570 2.04 -16.26 -12.13
C THR A 570 2.82 -17.57 -12.29
N ASP A 571 3.86 -17.84 -11.54
CA ASP A 571 4.64 -19.08 -11.62
C ASP A 571 4.21 -20.15 -10.59
N ILE A 572 3.07 -19.95 -9.92
CA ILE A 572 2.55 -20.85 -8.90
C ILE A 572 1.48 -21.76 -9.50
N HIS A 573 1.69 -23.08 -9.43
CA HIS A 573 0.75 -24.08 -9.90
C HIS A 573 -0.03 -24.68 -8.72
N LEU A 574 -1.34 -24.40 -8.66
CA LEU A 574 -2.26 -25.04 -7.73
C LEU A 574 -2.95 -26.19 -8.44
N CYS A 575 -2.68 -27.41 -8.01
CA CYS A 575 -3.35 -28.60 -8.54
C CYS A 575 -4.54 -28.96 -7.64
N PHE A 576 -5.75 -28.89 -8.18
CA PHE A 576 -6.95 -29.37 -7.48
C PHE A 576 -7.23 -30.80 -7.93
N MET A 577 -7.21 -31.74 -6.96
CA MET A 577 -7.80 -33.05 -7.18
C MET A 577 -9.32 -32.90 -7.11
N LEU A 578 -9.96 -32.67 -8.26
CA LEU A 578 -11.40 -32.88 -8.36
C LEU A 578 -11.64 -34.37 -8.52
N PRO A 579 -12.52 -35.00 -7.73
CA PRO A 579 -12.89 -36.37 -7.97
C PRO A 579 -13.51 -36.46 -9.36
N SER A 580 -12.88 -37.20 -10.25
CA SER A 580 -13.30 -37.67 -11.58
C SER A 580 -14.52 -36.94 -12.18
N CYS A 581 -14.35 -35.68 -12.58
CA CYS A 581 -15.32 -34.95 -13.37
C CYS A 581 -14.85 -34.81 -14.81
N LEU A 582 -14.54 -35.92 -15.46
CA LEU A 582 -14.49 -36.10 -16.89
C LEU A 582 -14.56 -37.62 -17.12
N PRO A 583 -15.42 -38.18 -17.91
CA PRO A 583 -16.30 -37.63 -18.93
C PRO A 583 -17.69 -38.20 -18.90
N VAL A 584 -18.69 -37.46 -19.11
CA VAL A 584 -19.85 -37.86 -19.94
C VAL A 584 -20.42 -36.56 -20.48
N SER A 585 -20.78 -36.53 -21.74
CA SER A 585 -21.38 -35.40 -22.44
C SER A 585 -22.37 -34.62 -21.56
N GLY A 586 -22.09 -33.31 -21.32
CA GLY A 586 -23.01 -32.38 -20.65
C GLY A 586 -22.73 -32.11 -19.17
N GLN A 587 -21.53 -32.27 -18.62
CA GLN A 587 -21.23 -31.87 -17.24
C GLN A 587 -20.69 -30.42 -17.15
N ARG A 588 -21.28 -29.64 -16.25
CA ARG A 588 -20.80 -28.31 -15.85
C ARG A 588 -19.66 -28.42 -14.85
N CYS A 589 -18.54 -27.78 -15.14
CA CYS A 589 -17.51 -27.48 -14.14
C CYS A 589 -17.75 -26.07 -13.59
N VAL A 590 -17.91 -25.95 -12.27
CA VAL A 590 -18.08 -24.69 -11.56
C VAL A 590 -16.83 -24.38 -10.74
#